data_4ed46fce25723fd216ec61615ac97a4f
#
_entry.id   4ed46fce25723fd216ec61615ac97a4f
#
_cell.length_a   1.000
_cell.length_b   1.000
_cell.length_c   1.000
_cell.angle_alpha   90.00
_cell.angle_beta   90.00
_cell.angle_gamma   90.00
#
_symmetry.space_group_name_H-M   'P 1'
#
loop_
_entity.id
_entity.type
_entity.pdbx_description
1 polymer ?
#
loop_
_entity_poly.entity_id
_entity_poly.type
_entity_poly.pdbx_seq_one_letter_code
_entity_poly.pdbx_strand_id
1 'polypeptide(L)'
;VSSFIGVDGANTTLNTGRLLIDLKPHAERDRAPVVLRRLADETRDIVGIRLYAQPVQDLTIEDRVARTQYQLLLSSPDMAQLQTSTADLVQRMRALPQLADVASDLQNQGLQAFVQIDRAQASRLGVTVAGIDTALYNAFGQRLISTIFTQSNQYRVVLEVAPQFKLGPEALNSIYVASSAGKPVALSSVARIEERPMPLAVNHVGQLPAATISFNTAPGVALGD
;
A
#
# COMPACT_ATOMS: atom_id res chain seq x y z
N VAL A 1 -16.31 -3.93 -17.54
CA VAL A 1 -15.08 -3.83 -16.74
C VAL A 1 -15.43 -3.15 -15.43
N SER A 2 -15.07 -3.77 -14.30
CA SER A 2 -15.17 -3.18 -12.97
C SER A 2 -13.76 -2.94 -12.42
N SER A 3 -13.52 -1.79 -11.83
CA SER A 3 -12.21 -1.42 -11.28
C SER A 3 -12.31 -1.00 -9.81
N PHE A 4 -11.36 -1.46 -9.02
CA PHE A 4 -11.20 -1.10 -7.61
C PHE A 4 -9.77 -0.62 -7.43
N ILE A 5 -9.58 0.62 -7.01
CA ILE A 5 -8.27 1.26 -6.84
C ILE A 5 -8.11 1.70 -5.40
N GLY A 6 -6.95 1.41 -4.81
CA GLY A 6 -6.65 1.73 -3.43
C GLY A 6 -7.09 0.64 -2.46
N VAL A 7 -7.22 1.00 -1.18
CA VAL A 7 -7.54 0.07 -0.11
C VAL A 7 -9.00 -0.37 -0.19
N ASP A 8 -9.21 -1.65 -0.35
CA ASP A 8 -10.50 -2.34 -0.24
C ASP A 8 -10.33 -3.63 0.59
N GLY A 9 -11.35 -4.48 0.65
CA GLY A 9 -11.25 -5.74 1.40
C GLY A 9 -10.15 -6.71 0.93
N ALA A 10 -9.62 -6.55 -0.28
CA ALA A 10 -8.57 -7.39 -0.86
C ALA A 10 -7.25 -6.64 -1.07
N ASN A 11 -7.30 -5.35 -1.40
CA ASN A 11 -6.12 -4.51 -1.56
C ASN A 11 -5.74 -3.89 -0.22
N THR A 12 -4.50 -4.08 0.21
CA THR A 12 -3.99 -3.55 1.48
C THR A 12 -3.23 -2.23 1.33
N THR A 13 -2.94 -1.81 0.10
CA THR A 13 -2.13 -0.61 -0.19
C THR A 13 -2.80 0.31 -1.20
N LEU A 14 -2.53 1.63 -1.08
CA LEU A 14 -3.12 2.66 -1.95
C LEU A 14 -2.60 2.61 -3.40
N ASN A 15 -1.45 1.99 -3.63
CA ASN A 15 -0.78 1.92 -4.94
C ASN A 15 -1.12 0.63 -5.70
N THR A 16 -2.12 -0.11 -5.28
CA THR A 16 -2.62 -1.31 -5.96
C THR A 16 -4.04 -1.12 -6.43
N GLY A 17 -4.39 -1.77 -7.52
CA GLY A 17 -5.75 -1.82 -8.03
C GLY A 17 -6.06 -3.20 -8.58
N ARG A 18 -7.34 -3.50 -8.68
CA ARG A 18 -7.87 -4.73 -9.26
C ARG A 18 -8.89 -4.39 -10.34
N LEU A 19 -8.77 -5.08 -11.45
CA LEU A 19 -9.69 -4.96 -12.58
C LEU A 19 -10.36 -6.32 -12.81
N LEU A 20 -11.68 -6.33 -12.88
CA LEU A 20 -12.46 -7.46 -13.36
C LEU A 20 -12.93 -7.15 -14.77
N ILE A 21 -12.50 -7.95 -15.74
CA ILE A 21 -12.76 -7.74 -17.15
C ILE A 21 -13.59 -8.90 -17.67
N ASP A 22 -14.85 -8.62 -18.00
CA ASP A 22 -15.71 -9.57 -18.71
C ASP A 22 -15.44 -9.47 -20.19
N LEU A 23 -15.04 -10.59 -20.78
CA LEU A 23 -14.78 -10.68 -22.22
C LEU A 23 -16.06 -11.02 -22.97
N LYS A 24 -16.11 -10.66 -24.26
CA LYS A 24 -17.18 -11.08 -25.15
C LYS A 24 -17.30 -12.60 -25.21
N PRO A 25 -18.44 -13.15 -25.69
CA PRO A 25 -18.60 -14.57 -25.89
C PRO A 25 -17.48 -15.19 -26.79
N HIS A 26 -17.15 -16.44 -26.57
CA HIS A 26 -16.02 -17.11 -27.24
C HIS A 26 -16.08 -17.03 -28.79
N ALA A 27 -17.28 -16.98 -29.36
CA ALA A 27 -17.47 -16.87 -30.82
C ALA A 27 -17.09 -15.49 -31.38
N GLU A 28 -16.99 -14.47 -30.56
CA GLU A 28 -16.76 -13.07 -30.94
C GLU A 28 -15.38 -12.54 -30.55
N ARG A 29 -14.49 -13.40 -30.06
CA ARG A 29 -13.18 -12.97 -29.57
C ARG A 29 -12.10 -14.05 -29.71
N ASP A 30 -10.85 -13.61 -29.62
CA ASP A 30 -9.72 -14.51 -29.50
C ASP A 30 -9.73 -15.31 -28.19
N ARG A 31 -8.99 -16.40 -28.15
CA ARG A 31 -8.79 -17.19 -26.93
C ARG A 31 -8.15 -16.32 -25.82
N ALA A 32 -8.50 -16.56 -24.54
CA ALA A 32 -8.02 -15.78 -23.41
C ALA A 32 -6.49 -15.57 -23.37
N PRO A 33 -5.63 -16.57 -23.64
CA PRO A 33 -4.18 -16.36 -23.68
C PRO A 33 -3.70 -15.32 -24.72
N VAL A 34 -4.40 -15.23 -25.86
CA VAL A 34 -4.08 -14.24 -26.90
C VAL A 34 -4.47 -12.84 -26.45
N VAL A 35 -5.66 -12.71 -25.86
CA VAL A 35 -6.13 -11.43 -25.29
C VAL A 35 -5.19 -10.94 -24.17
N LEU A 36 -4.79 -11.84 -23.25
CA LEU A 36 -3.88 -11.51 -22.16
C LEU A 36 -2.51 -11.02 -22.66
N ARG A 37 -1.96 -11.70 -23.67
CA ARG A 37 -0.68 -11.28 -24.28
C ARG A 37 -0.80 -9.89 -24.91
N ARG A 38 -1.85 -9.62 -25.66
CA ARG A 38 -2.10 -8.31 -26.26
C ARG A 38 -2.21 -7.22 -25.19
N LEU A 39 -2.96 -7.47 -24.11
CA LEU A 39 -3.06 -6.52 -22.99
C LEU A 39 -1.70 -6.27 -22.34
N ALA A 40 -0.90 -7.30 -22.11
CA ALA A 40 0.44 -7.17 -21.55
C ALA A 40 1.36 -6.35 -22.45
N ASP A 41 1.30 -6.57 -23.78
CA ASP A 41 2.11 -5.83 -24.76
C ASP A 41 1.67 -4.35 -24.84
N GLU A 42 0.37 -4.07 -24.89
CA GLU A 42 -0.18 -2.71 -24.96
C GLU A 42 0.06 -1.89 -23.68
N THR A 43 0.21 -2.55 -22.51
CA THR A 43 0.43 -1.86 -21.24
C THR A 43 1.88 -1.79 -20.81
N ARG A 44 2.79 -2.45 -21.52
CA ARG A 44 4.23 -2.53 -21.17
C ARG A 44 4.90 -1.17 -21.03
N ASP A 45 4.55 -0.25 -21.92
CA ASP A 45 5.19 1.07 -22.02
C ASP A 45 4.52 2.14 -21.14
N ILE A 46 3.47 1.77 -20.38
CA ILE A 46 2.81 2.69 -19.47
C ILE A 46 3.67 2.85 -18.21
N VAL A 47 4.30 4.02 -18.09
CA VAL A 47 5.17 4.32 -16.95
C VAL A 47 4.38 4.42 -15.65
N GLY A 48 4.91 3.82 -14.59
CA GLY A 48 4.37 3.92 -13.23
C GLY A 48 3.36 2.84 -12.85
N ILE A 49 2.94 1.98 -13.81
CA ILE A 49 2.07 0.84 -13.53
C ILE A 49 2.62 -0.46 -14.11
N ARG A 50 2.24 -1.56 -13.51
CA ARG A 50 2.47 -2.90 -14.04
C ARG A 50 1.18 -3.70 -13.98
N LEU A 51 0.73 -4.21 -15.10
CA LEU A 51 -0.44 -5.07 -15.20
C LEU A 51 -0.03 -6.55 -15.05
N TYR A 52 -0.72 -7.26 -14.17
CA TYR A 52 -0.71 -8.71 -14.05
C TYR A 52 -2.10 -9.21 -14.39
N ALA A 53 -2.25 -9.99 -15.45
CA ALA A 53 -3.54 -10.46 -15.89
C ALA A 53 -3.55 -11.99 -15.95
N GLN A 54 -4.60 -12.58 -15.37
CA GLN A 54 -4.83 -14.03 -15.38
C GLN A 54 -6.30 -14.33 -15.65
N PRO A 55 -6.61 -15.46 -16.31
CA PRO A 55 -7.99 -15.88 -16.45
C PRO A 55 -8.55 -16.26 -15.08
N VAL A 56 -9.82 -15.93 -14.84
CA VAL A 56 -10.53 -16.41 -13.65
C VAL A 56 -10.63 -17.93 -13.74
N GLN A 57 -10.21 -18.61 -12.68
CA GLN A 57 -10.32 -20.06 -12.56
C GLN A 57 -11.69 -20.43 -12.00
N ASP A 58 -12.29 -21.51 -12.50
CA ASP A 58 -13.58 -22.01 -12.00
C ASP A 58 -13.48 -22.55 -10.57
N LEU A 59 -12.30 -23.01 -10.17
CA LEU A 59 -11.99 -23.47 -8.83
C LEU A 59 -10.70 -22.81 -8.33
N THR A 60 -10.81 -22.01 -7.28
CA THR A 60 -9.66 -21.41 -6.58
C THR A 60 -9.49 -22.14 -5.25
N ILE A 61 -8.35 -22.78 -5.05
CA ILE A 61 -8.00 -23.48 -3.79
C ILE A 61 -7.24 -22.53 -2.83
N GLU A 62 -6.87 -21.33 -3.33
CA GLU A 62 -6.08 -20.36 -2.61
C GLU A 62 -6.97 -19.46 -1.73
N ASP A 63 -6.57 -19.25 -0.49
CA ASP A 63 -7.22 -18.33 0.45
C ASP A 63 -6.77 -16.85 0.25
N ARG A 64 -5.81 -16.61 -0.66
CA ARG A 64 -5.26 -15.28 -0.96
C ARG A 64 -5.32 -14.96 -2.45
N VAL A 65 -5.72 -13.72 -2.75
CA VAL A 65 -5.70 -13.19 -4.11
C VAL A 65 -4.25 -12.98 -4.54
N ALA A 66 -3.76 -13.82 -5.48
CA ALA A 66 -2.43 -13.70 -6.05
C ALA A 66 -2.44 -12.87 -7.33
N ARG A 67 -1.29 -12.25 -7.64
CA ARG A 67 -1.06 -11.55 -8.91
C ARG A 67 -0.80 -12.49 -10.07
N THR A 68 -0.33 -13.70 -9.78
CA THR A 68 0.09 -14.74 -10.74
C THR A 68 -0.29 -16.12 -10.22
N GLN A 69 -0.11 -17.14 -11.05
CA GLN A 69 -0.61 -18.50 -10.82
C GLN A 69 0.07 -19.22 -9.65
N TYR A 70 1.36 -18.97 -9.44
CA TYR A 70 2.15 -19.66 -8.40
C TYR A 70 2.61 -18.67 -7.32
N GLN A 71 2.72 -19.17 -6.10
CA GLN A 71 3.12 -18.39 -4.94
C GLN A 71 4.19 -19.13 -4.13
N LEU A 72 5.17 -18.39 -3.67
CA LEU A 72 6.18 -18.82 -2.71
C LEU A 72 6.10 -17.90 -1.48
N LEU A 73 5.92 -18.47 -0.30
CA LEU A 73 5.87 -17.75 0.95
C LEU A 73 7.21 -17.82 1.67
N LEU A 74 7.75 -16.66 2.01
CA LEU A 74 8.89 -16.51 2.92
C LEU A 74 8.40 -15.94 4.24
N SER A 75 8.88 -16.47 5.35
CA SER A 75 8.62 -15.93 6.69
C SER A 75 9.89 -15.88 7.50
N SER A 76 10.04 -14.84 8.31
CA SER A 76 11.16 -14.70 9.24
C SER A 76 10.72 -13.86 10.44
N PRO A 77 11.18 -14.16 11.66
CA PRO A 77 10.98 -13.28 12.81
C PRO A 77 11.76 -11.97 12.68
N ASP A 78 12.82 -11.94 11.86
CA ASP A 78 13.62 -10.75 11.55
C ASP A 78 13.15 -10.09 10.25
N MET A 79 12.56 -8.91 10.36
CA MET A 79 12.05 -8.14 9.23
C MET A 79 13.16 -7.70 8.27
N ALA A 80 14.36 -7.34 8.78
CA ALA A 80 15.46 -6.91 7.93
C ALA A 80 16.00 -8.06 7.10
N GLN A 81 16.12 -9.25 7.70
CA GLN A 81 16.48 -10.47 7.00
C GLN A 81 15.41 -10.84 5.95
N LEU A 82 14.12 -10.76 6.31
CA LEU A 82 13.02 -11.04 5.38
C LEU A 82 13.10 -10.13 4.15
N GLN A 83 13.30 -8.83 4.36
CA GLN A 83 13.41 -7.86 3.26
C GLN A 83 14.57 -8.15 2.33
N THR A 84 15.76 -8.40 2.89
CA THR A 84 16.98 -8.67 2.11
C THR A 84 16.86 -9.98 1.34
N SER A 85 16.42 -11.05 2.01
CA SER A 85 16.28 -12.38 1.39
C SER A 85 15.20 -12.39 0.30
N THR A 86 14.08 -11.67 0.52
CA THR A 86 13.02 -11.55 -0.48
C THR A 86 13.52 -10.82 -1.73
N ALA A 87 14.24 -9.71 -1.55
CA ALA A 87 14.77 -8.94 -2.67
C ALA A 87 15.78 -9.75 -3.50
N ASP A 88 16.72 -10.45 -2.84
CA ASP A 88 17.69 -11.31 -3.50
C ASP A 88 17.03 -12.47 -4.25
N LEU A 89 16.05 -13.13 -3.60
CA LEU A 89 15.33 -14.24 -4.24
C LEU A 89 14.52 -13.76 -5.46
N VAL A 90 13.81 -12.64 -5.36
CA VAL A 90 13.09 -12.05 -6.50
C VAL A 90 14.03 -11.72 -7.65
N GLN A 91 15.21 -11.18 -7.37
CA GLN A 91 16.22 -10.88 -8.39
C GLN A 91 16.71 -12.15 -9.08
N ARG A 92 17.03 -13.20 -8.33
CA ARG A 92 17.44 -14.51 -8.87
C ARG A 92 16.33 -15.16 -9.70
N MET A 93 15.10 -15.16 -9.19
CA MET A 93 13.95 -15.72 -9.92
C MET A 93 13.69 -15.01 -11.24
N ARG A 94 13.85 -13.67 -11.28
CA ARG A 94 13.72 -12.90 -12.53
C ARG A 94 14.78 -13.20 -13.57
N ALA A 95 15.93 -13.71 -13.16
CA ALA A 95 17.01 -14.13 -14.07
C ALA A 95 16.78 -15.50 -14.68
N LEU A 96 15.81 -16.28 -14.18
CA LEU A 96 15.50 -17.60 -14.70
C LEU A 96 14.56 -17.49 -15.92
N PRO A 97 14.97 -18.00 -17.09
CA PRO A 97 14.14 -17.92 -18.30
C PRO A 97 12.87 -18.77 -18.24
N GLN A 98 12.80 -19.70 -17.30
CA GLN A 98 11.65 -20.57 -17.05
C GLN A 98 10.50 -19.82 -16.32
N LEU A 99 10.81 -18.69 -15.66
CA LEU A 99 9.85 -17.94 -14.88
C LEU A 99 9.46 -16.63 -15.58
N ALA A 100 8.19 -16.26 -15.40
CA ALA A 100 7.63 -15.01 -15.89
C ALA A 100 6.87 -14.29 -14.77
N ASP A 101 6.66 -12.99 -14.92
CA ASP A 101 5.83 -12.16 -14.04
C ASP A 101 6.20 -12.23 -12.55
N VAL A 102 7.48 -12.41 -12.24
CA VAL A 102 7.95 -12.50 -10.85
C VAL A 102 7.73 -11.18 -10.12
N ALA A 103 6.91 -11.23 -9.07
CA ALA A 103 6.55 -10.09 -8.24
C ALA A 103 6.55 -10.47 -6.75
N SER A 104 6.76 -9.49 -5.87
CA SER A 104 6.58 -9.64 -4.43
C SER A 104 5.53 -8.68 -3.92
N ASP A 105 4.83 -9.08 -2.86
CA ASP A 105 3.95 -8.22 -2.09
C ASP A 105 4.71 -7.32 -1.09
N LEU A 106 6.01 -7.58 -0.89
CA LEU A 106 6.86 -6.78 -0.05
C LEU A 106 7.16 -5.43 -0.72
N GLN A 107 6.53 -4.38 -0.23
CA GLN A 107 6.71 -3.00 -0.69
C GLN A 107 7.33 -2.18 0.43
N ASN A 108 8.65 -2.01 0.39
CA ASN A 108 9.45 -1.36 1.43
C ASN A 108 9.94 0.05 1.07
N GLN A 109 9.44 0.63 -0.02
CA GLN A 109 9.82 1.96 -0.50
C GLN A 109 8.66 2.97 -0.45
N GLY A 110 7.68 2.74 0.41
CA GLY A 110 6.65 3.74 0.68
C GLY A 110 7.28 4.97 1.34
N LEU A 111 6.91 6.17 0.88
CA LEU A 111 7.36 7.40 1.51
C LEU A 111 6.53 7.67 2.77
N GLN A 112 7.21 7.92 3.87
CA GLN A 112 6.62 8.31 5.15
C GLN A 112 7.20 9.64 5.60
N ALA A 113 6.34 10.56 6.06
CA ALA A 113 6.76 11.72 6.82
C ALA A 113 7.03 11.30 8.28
N PHE A 114 8.31 11.23 8.65
CA PHE A 114 8.73 10.91 10.00
C PHE A 114 8.88 12.20 10.81
N VAL A 115 8.13 12.31 11.91
CA VAL A 115 8.16 13.48 12.80
C VAL A 115 9.04 13.16 14.00
N GLN A 116 10.25 13.70 14.01
CA GLN A 116 11.19 13.57 15.11
C GLN A 116 11.00 14.72 16.11
N ILE A 117 10.40 14.45 17.27
CA ILE A 117 10.08 15.46 18.27
C ILE A 117 11.31 15.78 19.10
N ASP A 118 11.67 17.07 19.19
CA ASP A 118 12.62 17.58 20.18
C ASP A 118 11.88 17.81 21.51
N ARG A 119 11.98 16.80 22.40
CA ARG A 119 11.28 16.80 23.68
C ARG A 119 11.74 17.95 24.60
N ALA A 120 13.02 18.34 24.53
CA ALA A 120 13.55 19.41 25.33
C ALA A 120 13.01 20.77 24.88
N GLN A 121 12.98 21.00 23.59
CA GLN A 121 12.41 22.21 23.00
C GLN A 121 10.89 22.28 23.22
N ALA A 122 10.18 21.18 23.03
CA ALA A 122 8.74 21.09 23.28
C ALA A 122 8.40 21.44 24.72
N SER A 123 9.15 20.89 25.70
CA SER A 123 8.96 21.20 27.11
C SER A 123 9.18 22.66 27.41
N ARG A 124 10.24 23.29 26.86
CA ARG A 124 10.52 24.73 27.05
C ARG A 124 9.40 25.63 26.51
N LEU A 125 8.77 25.23 25.44
CA LEU A 125 7.66 25.96 24.83
C LEU A 125 6.28 25.55 25.37
N GLY A 126 6.25 24.71 26.43
CA GLY A 126 5.02 24.26 27.07
C GLY A 126 4.15 23.35 26.16
N VAL A 127 4.78 22.67 25.20
CA VAL A 127 4.10 21.73 24.30
C VAL A 127 4.33 20.31 24.79
N THR A 128 3.27 19.52 24.90
CA THR A 128 3.34 18.11 25.27
C THR A 128 3.36 17.22 24.03
N VAL A 129 3.97 16.03 24.13
CA VAL A 129 3.93 15.02 23.05
C VAL A 129 2.49 14.65 22.71
N ALA A 130 1.65 14.44 23.72
CA ALA A 130 0.22 14.16 23.50
C ALA A 130 -0.51 15.30 22.78
N GLY A 131 -0.10 16.56 22.99
CA GLY A 131 -0.61 17.71 22.25
C GLY A 131 -0.22 17.65 20.78
N ILE A 132 1.01 17.24 20.46
CA ILE A 132 1.48 17.04 19.08
C ILE A 132 0.67 15.91 18.42
N ASP A 133 0.56 14.76 19.08
CA ASP A 133 -0.21 13.62 18.56
C ASP A 133 -1.67 14.01 18.28
N THR A 134 -2.29 14.75 19.20
CA THR A 134 -3.67 15.23 19.04
C THR A 134 -3.80 16.18 17.84
N ALA A 135 -2.84 17.10 17.67
CA ALA A 135 -2.87 18.05 16.55
C ALA A 135 -2.71 17.33 15.20
N LEU A 136 -1.77 16.38 15.11
CA LEU A 136 -1.57 15.56 13.90
C LEU A 136 -2.77 14.66 13.61
N TYR A 137 -3.35 14.04 14.64
CA TYR A 137 -4.55 13.22 14.48
C TYR A 137 -5.75 14.05 14.01
N ASN A 138 -5.95 15.26 14.56
CA ASN A 138 -7.01 16.16 14.11
C ASN A 138 -6.83 16.61 12.66
N ALA A 139 -5.58 16.79 12.23
CA ALA A 139 -5.27 17.27 10.89
C ALA A 139 -5.36 16.16 9.83
N PHE A 140 -4.80 14.98 10.10
CA PHE A 140 -4.59 13.95 9.08
C PHE A 140 -5.26 12.60 9.40
N GLY A 141 -5.72 12.39 10.64
CA GLY A 141 -6.23 11.10 11.11
C GLY A 141 -7.72 10.86 10.87
N GLN A 142 -8.41 11.75 10.13
CA GLN A 142 -9.85 11.65 9.90
C GLN A 142 -10.63 11.44 11.20
N ARG A 143 -10.38 12.31 12.18
CA ARG A 143 -10.95 12.18 13.50
C ARG A 143 -12.48 12.27 13.47
N LEU A 144 -13.15 11.21 13.91
CA LEU A 144 -14.59 11.22 14.13
C LEU A 144 -14.93 12.10 15.34
N ILE A 145 -15.60 13.22 15.13
CA ILE A 145 -16.00 14.16 16.21
C ILE A 145 -17.44 13.99 16.66
N SER A 146 -18.34 13.57 15.77
CA SER A 146 -19.71 13.25 16.12
C SER A 146 -20.38 12.35 15.07
N THR A 147 -21.57 11.85 15.42
CA THR A 147 -22.44 11.14 14.50
C THR A 147 -23.82 11.79 14.54
N ILE A 148 -24.34 12.21 13.40
CA ILE A 148 -25.67 12.76 13.24
C ILE A 148 -26.62 11.61 12.90
N PHE A 149 -27.62 11.40 13.74
CA PHE A 149 -28.65 10.39 13.52
C PHE A 149 -29.88 11.06 12.89
N THR A 150 -30.38 10.45 11.83
CA THR A 150 -31.66 10.78 11.22
C THR A 150 -32.59 9.58 11.37
N GLN A 151 -33.86 9.74 10.98
CA GLN A 151 -34.82 8.61 11.08
C GLN A 151 -34.44 7.39 10.27
N SER A 152 -33.65 7.53 9.20
CA SER A 152 -33.31 6.45 8.27
C SER A 152 -31.80 6.20 8.13
N ASN A 153 -30.93 7.15 8.56
CA ASN A 153 -29.50 7.10 8.30
C ASN A 153 -28.64 7.65 9.44
N GLN A 154 -27.36 7.27 9.42
CA GLN A 154 -26.32 7.82 10.30
C GLN A 154 -25.25 8.51 9.44
N TYR A 155 -24.91 9.73 9.80
CA TYR A 155 -23.86 10.51 9.14
C TYR A 155 -22.72 10.78 10.11
N ARG A 156 -21.52 10.32 9.76
CA ARG A 156 -20.31 10.57 10.56
C ARG A 156 -19.75 11.95 10.22
N VAL A 157 -19.50 12.77 11.25
CA VAL A 157 -18.80 14.05 11.11
C VAL A 157 -17.33 13.85 11.38
N VAL A 158 -16.51 14.07 10.36
CA VAL A 158 -15.06 13.85 10.40
C VAL A 158 -14.35 15.20 10.36
N LEU A 159 -13.38 15.38 11.25
CA LEU A 159 -12.48 16.53 11.27
C LEU A 159 -11.19 16.16 10.55
N GLU A 160 -10.80 16.96 9.57
CA GLU A 160 -9.51 16.88 8.90
C GLU A 160 -9.14 18.23 8.26
N VAL A 161 -7.87 18.41 7.89
CA VAL A 161 -7.47 19.58 7.10
C VAL A 161 -7.99 19.48 5.68
N ALA A 162 -8.26 20.63 5.08
CA ALA A 162 -8.74 20.68 3.70
C ALA A 162 -7.73 20.08 2.72
N PRO A 163 -8.16 19.47 1.60
CA PRO A 163 -7.28 18.73 0.68
C PRO A 163 -6.06 19.50 0.19
N GLN A 164 -6.17 20.81 -0.01
CA GLN A 164 -5.05 21.66 -0.44
C GLN A 164 -3.91 21.74 0.58
N PHE A 165 -4.16 21.42 1.84
CA PHE A 165 -3.15 21.39 2.91
C PHE A 165 -2.63 19.97 3.21
N LYS A 166 -2.97 18.97 2.38
CA LYS A 166 -2.46 17.60 2.48
C LYS A 166 -1.37 17.27 1.46
N LEU A 167 -0.92 18.26 0.71
CA LEU A 167 0.02 18.06 -0.40
C LEU A 167 1.46 17.96 0.13
N GLY A 168 1.91 16.73 0.37
CA GLY A 168 3.28 16.42 0.76
C GLY A 168 3.63 16.72 2.23
N PRO A 169 4.87 16.38 2.65
CA PRO A 169 5.33 16.55 4.03
C PRO A 169 5.46 18.02 4.44
N GLU A 170 5.59 18.94 3.49
CA GLU A 170 5.64 20.37 3.77
C GLU A 170 4.36 20.92 4.41
N ALA A 171 3.22 20.26 4.19
CA ALA A 171 1.95 20.58 4.84
C ALA A 171 2.06 20.55 6.38
N LEU A 172 2.92 19.72 6.93
CA LEU A 172 3.18 19.62 8.37
C LEU A 172 3.77 20.91 8.96
N ASN A 173 4.46 21.74 8.16
CA ASN A 173 5.01 23.02 8.62
C ASN A 173 3.92 24.05 8.94
N SER A 174 2.71 23.88 8.42
CA SER A 174 1.55 24.76 8.70
C SER A 174 0.76 24.35 9.95
N ILE A 175 1.15 23.24 10.59
CA ILE A 175 0.44 22.74 11.79
C ILE A 175 0.93 23.49 13.03
N TYR A 176 -0.03 23.91 13.85
CA TYR A 176 0.20 24.53 15.14
C TYR A 176 -0.30 23.64 16.27
N VAL A 177 0.46 23.59 17.36
CA VAL A 177 0.17 22.80 18.55
C VAL A 177 -0.14 23.73 19.70
N ALA A 178 -1.13 23.38 20.52
CA ALA A 178 -1.46 24.14 21.71
C ALA A 178 -0.31 24.06 22.75
N SER A 179 0.03 25.20 23.34
CA SER A 179 1.00 25.31 24.41
C SER A 179 0.31 25.68 25.74
N SER A 180 0.86 25.23 26.85
CA SER A 180 0.43 25.63 28.18
C SER A 180 0.56 27.14 28.45
N ALA A 181 1.39 27.84 27.65
CA ALA A 181 1.53 29.31 27.72
C ALA A 181 0.37 30.05 26.99
N GLY A 182 -0.63 29.33 26.47
CA GLY A 182 -1.81 29.92 25.84
C GLY A 182 -1.60 30.40 24.39
N LYS A 183 -0.39 30.32 23.84
CA LYS A 183 -0.08 30.67 22.44
C LYS A 183 0.19 29.42 21.62
N PRO A 184 -0.39 29.29 20.41
CA PRO A 184 -0.07 28.16 19.54
C PRO A 184 1.40 28.23 19.08
N VAL A 185 2.06 27.07 19.06
CA VAL A 185 3.46 26.89 18.65
C VAL A 185 3.48 26.11 17.33
N ALA A 186 4.24 26.56 16.35
CA ALA A 186 4.41 25.84 15.09
C ALA A 186 5.08 24.48 15.35
N LEU A 187 4.57 23.41 14.72
CA LEU A 187 5.13 22.06 14.85
C LEU A 187 6.62 22.04 14.45
N SER A 188 7.01 22.78 13.42
CA SER A 188 8.40 22.90 12.97
C SER A 188 9.36 23.50 14.00
N SER A 189 8.85 24.19 15.03
CA SER A 189 9.66 24.71 16.14
C SER A 189 10.00 23.65 17.18
N VAL A 190 9.29 22.54 17.23
CA VAL A 190 9.42 21.48 18.25
C VAL A 190 9.65 20.10 17.65
N ALA A 191 9.65 19.98 16.31
CA ALA A 191 9.89 18.73 15.62
C ALA A 191 10.60 18.96 14.28
N ARG A 192 11.41 17.97 13.87
CA ARG A 192 11.99 17.87 12.54
C ARG A 192 11.17 16.88 11.75
N ILE A 193 10.86 17.24 10.49
CA ILE A 193 10.11 16.40 9.56
C ILE A 193 11.11 15.86 8.54
N GLU A 194 11.17 14.54 8.41
CA GLU A 194 12.06 13.85 7.48
C GLU A 194 11.24 12.87 6.63
N GLU A 195 11.55 12.78 5.35
CA GLU A 195 11.03 11.69 4.51
C GLU A 195 11.90 10.45 4.71
N ARG A 196 11.25 9.33 5.02
CA ARG A 196 11.93 8.05 5.18
C ARG A 196 11.19 6.96 4.39
N PRO A 197 11.92 6.03 3.75
CA PRO A 197 11.30 4.84 3.20
C PRO A 197 10.75 3.95 4.31
N MET A 198 9.56 3.42 4.10
CA MET A 198 8.88 2.53 5.04
C MET A 198 8.11 1.44 4.28
N PRO A 199 7.94 0.24 4.85
CA PRO A 199 7.01 -0.73 4.32
C PRO A 199 5.59 -0.17 4.25
N LEU A 200 4.95 -0.26 3.09
CA LEU A 200 3.54 0.14 2.91
C LEU A 200 2.58 -0.78 3.65
N ALA A 201 2.94 -2.06 3.75
CA ALA A 201 2.21 -3.06 4.51
C ALA A 201 3.20 -4.08 5.09
N VAL A 202 2.87 -4.63 6.24
CA VAL A 202 3.58 -5.77 6.85
C VAL A 202 2.60 -6.92 6.93
N ASN A 203 2.81 -7.91 6.07
CA ASN A 203 1.99 -9.12 6.04
C ASN A 203 2.50 -10.12 7.08
N HIS A 204 1.58 -10.86 7.67
CA HIS A 204 1.90 -11.93 8.61
C HIS A 204 1.24 -13.23 8.16
N VAL A 205 1.94 -14.34 8.39
CA VAL A 205 1.39 -15.68 8.27
C VAL A 205 1.59 -16.39 9.61
N GLY A 206 0.48 -16.72 10.24
CA GLY A 206 0.52 -17.05 11.65
C GLY A 206 0.98 -15.82 12.46
N GLN A 207 2.03 -15.97 13.24
CA GLN A 207 2.60 -14.91 14.09
C GLN A 207 3.90 -14.30 13.52
N LEU A 208 4.34 -14.74 12.34
CA LEU A 208 5.59 -14.30 11.74
C LEU A 208 5.35 -13.31 10.60
N PRO A 209 6.17 -12.26 10.50
CA PRO A 209 6.25 -11.44 9.29
C PRO A 209 6.53 -12.33 8.08
N ALA A 210 5.83 -12.07 6.98
CA ALA A 210 5.92 -12.88 5.78
C ALA A 210 5.88 -12.02 4.51
N ALA A 211 6.54 -12.51 3.47
CA ALA A 211 6.52 -11.97 2.13
C ALA A 211 6.07 -13.05 1.14
N THR A 212 5.14 -12.71 0.27
CA THR A 212 4.70 -13.59 -0.81
C THR A 212 5.35 -13.19 -2.11
N ILE A 213 6.10 -14.12 -2.72
CA ILE A 213 6.61 -13.97 -4.08
C ILE A 213 5.67 -14.74 -5.00
N SER A 214 5.12 -14.06 -5.97
CA SER A 214 4.22 -14.63 -6.95
C SER A 214 4.87 -14.65 -8.33
N PHE A 215 4.61 -15.70 -9.14
CA PHE A 215 5.21 -15.88 -10.45
C PHE A 215 4.36 -16.75 -11.36
N ASN A 216 4.62 -16.67 -12.66
CA ASN A 216 4.12 -17.58 -13.67
C ASN A 216 5.28 -18.40 -14.22
N THR A 217 5.00 -19.55 -14.84
CA THR A 217 5.97 -20.22 -15.71
C THR A 217 5.98 -19.57 -17.10
N ALA A 218 7.12 -19.59 -17.76
CA ALA A 218 7.20 -19.15 -19.15
C ALA A 218 6.29 -20.02 -20.05
N PRO A 219 5.80 -19.50 -21.19
CA PRO A 219 4.93 -20.26 -22.08
C PRO A 219 5.56 -21.58 -22.51
N GLY A 220 4.86 -22.70 -22.26
CA GLY A 220 5.32 -24.04 -22.61
C GLY A 220 6.24 -24.71 -21.59
N VAL A 221 6.53 -24.07 -20.46
CA VAL A 221 7.33 -24.63 -19.36
C VAL A 221 6.39 -25.15 -18.28
N ALA A 222 6.63 -26.36 -17.80
CA ALA A 222 5.94 -26.92 -16.65
C ALA A 222 6.62 -26.53 -15.32
N LEU A 223 5.89 -26.54 -14.21
CA LEU A 223 6.46 -26.20 -12.90
C LEU A 223 7.53 -27.19 -12.43
N GLY A 224 7.55 -28.40 -12.99
CA GLY A 224 8.53 -29.44 -12.64
C GLY A 224 9.83 -29.41 -13.44
N ASP A 225 9.96 -28.49 -14.40
CA ASP A 225 11.16 -28.31 -15.21
C ASP A 225 12.16 -27.40 -14.49
#